data_fb763022dd394746e67fc085ff1042a9
#
_entry.id   fb763022dd394746e67fc085ff1042a9
#
_cell.length_a   1.000
_cell.length_b   1.000
_cell.length_c   1.000
_cell.angle_alpha   90.00
_cell.angle_beta   90.00
_cell.angle_gamma   90.00
#
_symmetry.space_group_name_H-M   'P 1'
#
loop_
_entity.id
_entity.type
_entity.pdbx_description
1 polymer ?
#
loop_
_entity_poly.entity_id
_entity_poly.type
_entity_poly.pdbx_seq_one_letter_code
_entity_poly.pdbx_strand_id
1 'polypeptide(L)'
;MSASREKKVRQEQVSSGYTDPKTAKEAKERKEEKRSNTIYLLVAIAFVVVGIISLVWKSGITERNVTAVTIDGENYTAAETQYYYINNYQSFVSNYYYYLSYFGLDTSKSLKEQECAMTDDGSSWYDYFLNQATQQMAAIQSLGKAAKEAGMSWDESMQADYDAAMESLQSSTDSYNSSKGTSLSTKGYLQLIYGKLVNMSTYQKLVKNAILAQHYVNDYQDSLTYTTDQLD
;
A
#
# COMPACT_ATOMS: atom_id res chain seq x y z
N MET A 1 18.98 25.36 -48.12
CA MET A 1 17.55 25.17 -47.83
C MET A 1 17.13 26.13 -46.73
N SER A 2 16.01 26.85 -46.88
CA SER A 2 15.64 27.94 -45.96
C SER A 2 15.11 27.39 -44.62
N ALA A 3 15.55 27.96 -43.50
CA ALA A 3 15.12 27.64 -42.14
C ALA A 3 13.58 27.65 -41.93
N SER A 4 12.85 28.37 -42.77
CA SER A 4 11.38 28.43 -42.81
C SER A 4 10.74 27.10 -43.28
N ARG A 5 11.39 26.36 -44.17
CA ARG A 5 10.91 25.08 -44.72
C ARG A 5 11.11 23.96 -43.72
N GLU A 6 12.21 23.95 -42.98
CA GLU A 6 12.45 22.99 -41.88
C GLU A 6 11.46 23.15 -40.72
N LYS A 7 11.11 24.40 -40.41
CA LYS A 7 10.12 24.69 -39.35
C LYS A 7 8.72 24.17 -39.70
N LYS A 8 8.32 24.29 -40.97
CA LYS A 8 7.03 23.80 -41.49
C LYS A 8 6.96 22.25 -41.49
N VAL A 9 8.03 21.59 -41.95
CA VAL A 9 8.11 20.14 -41.98
C VAL A 9 8.10 19.56 -40.54
N ARG A 10 8.76 20.23 -39.60
CA ARG A 10 8.72 19.87 -38.20
C ARG A 10 7.33 20.04 -37.56
N GLN A 11 6.60 21.10 -37.91
CA GLN A 11 5.23 21.31 -37.44
C GLN A 11 4.25 20.30 -38.05
N GLU A 12 4.38 19.94 -39.32
CA GLU A 12 3.57 18.89 -39.93
C GLU A 12 3.86 17.51 -39.39
N GLN A 13 5.11 17.19 -39.05
CA GLN A 13 5.47 15.94 -38.40
C GLN A 13 4.91 15.84 -36.99
N VAL A 14 4.89 16.92 -36.21
CA VAL A 14 4.29 16.96 -34.88
C VAL A 14 2.75 16.81 -34.93
N SER A 15 2.10 17.43 -35.94
CA SER A 15 0.64 17.34 -36.10
C SER A 15 0.17 15.99 -36.66
N SER A 16 1.04 15.22 -37.34
CA SER A 16 0.74 13.87 -37.84
C SER A 16 1.02 12.74 -36.84
N GLY A 17 1.37 13.06 -35.60
CA GLY A 17 1.66 12.05 -34.56
C GLY A 17 3.00 11.33 -34.75
N TYR A 18 3.86 11.84 -35.64
CA TYR A 18 5.19 11.30 -35.86
C TYR A 18 6.07 11.56 -34.63
N THR A 19 6.38 10.52 -33.88
CA THR A 19 7.35 10.60 -32.79
C THR A 19 8.70 10.14 -33.35
N ASP A 20 9.73 10.98 -33.25
CA ASP A 20 11.09 10.62 -33.65
C ASP A 20 11.48 9.26 -32.94
N PRO A 21 11.93 8.24 -33.71
CA PRO A 21 12.32 6.97 -33.18
C PRO A 21 13.35 7.06 -32.04
N LYS A 22 14.16 8.11 -32.03
CA LYS A 22 15.15 8.36 -30.98
C LYS A 22 14.50 8.82 -29.67
N THR A 23 13.54 9.76 -29.76
CA THR A 23 12.76 10.23 -28.60
C THR A 23 11.79 9.16 -28.09
N ALA A 24 11.24 8.32 -28.97
CA ALA A 24 10.41 7.19 -28.56
C ALA A 24 11.22 6.12 -27.83
N LYS A 25 12.46 5.85 -28.27
CA LYS A 25 13.39 4.92 -27.63
C LYS A 25 13.84 5.43 -26.25
N GLU A 26 14.25 6.69 -26.16
CA GLU A 26 14.60 7.34 -24.89
C GLU A 26 13.43 7.41 -23.91
N ALA A 27 12.20 7.66 -24.39
CA ALA A 27 11.01 7.65 -23.56
C ALA A 27 10.66 6.23 -23.03
N LYS A 28 10.93 5.21 -23.85
CA LYS A 28 10.75 3.80 -23.46
C LYS A 28 11.82 3.38 -22.45
N GLU A 29 13.08 3.70 -22.69
CA GLU A 29 14.19 3.46 -21.77
C GLU A 29 13.97 4.16 -20.42
N ARG A 30 13.54 5.44 -20.42
CA ARG A 30 13.18 6.18 -19.19
C ARG A 30 11.98 5.56 -18.45
N LYS A 31 10.99 5.00 -19.18
CA LYS A 31 9.87 4.28 -18.57
C LYS A 31 10.32 2.95 -17.95
N GLU A 32 11.16 2.22 -18.66
CA GLU A 32 11.72 0.96 -18.16
C GLU A 32 12.66 1.21 -16.98
N GLU A 33 13.47 2.25 -17.02
CA GLU A 33 14.35 2.65 -15.92
C GLU A 33 13.55 3.11 -14.68
N LYS A 34 12.50 3.91 -14.86
CA LYS A 34 11.57 4.27 -13.77
C LYS A 34 10.86 3.05 -13.21
N ARG A 35 10.42 2.12 -14.07
CA ARG A 35 9.76 0.88 -13.65
C ARG A 35 10.73 -0.04 -12.92
N SER A 36 11.97 -0.16 -13.39
CA SER A 36 13.05 -0.89 -12.73
C SER A 36 13.38 -0.26 -11.38
N ASN A 37 13.55 1.06 -11.30
CA ASN A 37 13.84 1.77 -10.06
C ASN A 37 12.69 1.65 -9.04
N THR A 38 11.44 1.67 -9.49
CA THR A 38 10.26 1.43 -8.62
C THR A 38 10.26 0.00 -8.08
N ILE A 39 10.62 -0.98 -8.92
CA ILE A 39 10.73 -2.39 -8.50
C ILE A 39 11.91 -2.58 -7.53
N TYR A 40 13.07 -1.96 -7.80
CA TYR A 40 14.21 -1.98 -6.88
C TYR A 40 13.88 -1.34 -5.54
N LEU A 41 13.12 -0.24 -5.57
CA LEU A 41 12.65 0.42 -4.36
C LEU A 41 11.72 -0.48 -3.54
N LEU A 42 10.72 -1.08 -4.17
CA LEU A 42 9.80 -2.01 -3.49
C LEU A 42 10.55 -3.19 -2.85
N VAL A 43 11.61 -3.66 -3.51
CA VAL A 43 12.43 -4.74 -2.99
C VAL A 43 13.34 -4.27 -1.85
N ALA A 44 13.93 -3.08 -1.96
CA ALA A 44 14.72 -2.50 -0.87
C ALA A 44 13.83 -2.27 0.37
N ILE A 45 12.62 -1.76 0.19
CA ILE A 45 11.62 -1.60 1.25
C ILE A 45 11.28 -2.96 1.86
N ALA A 46 11.06 -4.00 1.05
CA ALA A 46 10.79 -5.35 1.55
C ALA A 46 11.95 -5.90 2.40
N PHE A 47 13.20 -5.64 2.02
CA PHE A 47 14.38 -6.05 2.81
C PHE A 47 14.51 -5.27 4.12
N VAL A 48 14.24 -3.98 4.12
CA VAL A 48 14.26 -3.15 5.35
C VAL A 48 13.14 -3.58 6.30
N VAL A 49 11.96 -3.85 5.77
CA VAL A 49 10.83 -4.37 6.55
C VAL A 49 11.16 -5.74 7.15
N VAL A 50 11.79 -6.65 6.41
CA VAL A 50 12.26 -7.94 6.95
C VAL A 50 13.30 -7.73 8.05
N GLY A 51 14.18 -6.74 7.92
CA GLY A 51 15.14 -6.36 8.97
C GLY A 51 14.44 -5.86 10.23
N ILE A 52 13.44 -4.99 10.10
CA ILE A 52 12.64 -4.46 11.22
C ILE A 52 11.83 -5.59 11.88
N ILE A 53 11.21 -6.46 11.10
CA ILE A 53 10.44 -7.61 11.60
C ILE A 53 11.35 -8.58 12.35
N SER A 54 12.57 -8.81 11.92
CA SER A 54 13.52 -9.67 12.63
C SER A 54 13.95 -9.07 13.98
N LEU A 55 13.96 -7.74 14.10
CA LEU A 55 14.21 -7.04 15.37
C LEU A 55 12.99 -7.11 16.30
N VAL A 56 11.77 -6.96 15.77
CA VAL A 56 10.52 -7.17 16.50
C VAL A 56 10.39 -8.63 16.94
N TRP A 57 10.86 -9.59 16.13
CA TRP A 57 10.85 -11.00 16.48
C TRP A 57 11.80 -11.35 17.63
N LYS A 58 12.95 -10.71 17.74
CA LYS A 58 13.84 -10.83 18.92
C LYS A 58 13.20 -10.28 20.19
N SER A 59 12.12 -9.50 20.10
CA SER A 59 11.37 -8.99 21.26
C SER A 59 10.33 -9.96 21.84
N GLY A 60 10.25 -11.23 21.36
CA GLY A 60 9.41 -12.26 21.98
C GLY A 60 7.97 -12.32 21.49
N ILE A 61 7.59 -11.63 20.43
CA ILE A 61 6.28 -11.80 19.77
C ILE A 61 6.37 -13.06 18.91
N THR A 62 6.33 -14.24 19.55
CA THR A 62 6.61 -15.52 18.88
C THR A 62 5.36 -16.22 18.37
N GLU A 63 4.17 -15.77 18.76
CA GLU A 63 2.93 -16.45 18.41
C GLU A 63 1.98 -15.54 17.60
N ARG A 64 1.55 -16.05 16.45
CA ARG A 64 0.64 -15.37 15.53
C ARG A 64 -0.64 -14.86 16.17
N ASN A 65 -1.17 -15.62 17.15
CA ASN A 65 -2.47 -15.39 17.76
C ASN A 65 -2.39 -14.62 19.08
N VAL A 66 -1.21 -14.14 19.47
CA VAL A 66 -1.09 -13.28 20.64
C VAL A 66 -1.80 -11.95 20.36
N THR A 67 -2.64 -11.52 21.29
CA THR A 67 -3.26 -10.18 21.24
C THR A 67 -2.15 -9.15 21.35
N ALA A 68 -2.02 -8.32 20.31
CA ALA A 68 -1.05 -7.22 20.27
C ALA A 68 -1.70 -5.89 20.66
N VAL A 69 -2.96 -5.69 20.26
CA VAL A 69 -3.72 -4.46 20.49
C VAL A 69 -5.16 -4.81 20.81
N THR A 70 -5.78 -4.09 21.74
CA THR A 70 -7.23 -4.14 21.99
C THR A 70 -7.84 -2.79 21.67
N ILE A 71 -8.85 -2.75 20.81
CA ILE A 71 -9.55 -1.54 20.37
C ILE A 71 -11.04 -1.77 20.61
N ASP A 72 -11.68 -0.91 21.40
CA ASP A 72 -13.11 -0.97 21.73
C ASP A 72 -13.57 -2.38 22.19
N GLY A 73 -12.72 -3.07 22.97
CA GLY A 73 -13.00 -4.42 23.47
C GLY A 73 -12.72 -5.56 22.50
N GLU A 74 -12.35 -5.27 21.26
CA GLU A 74 -11.93 -6.27 20.27
C GLU A 74 -10.42 -6.46 20.29
N ASN A 75 -9.99 -7.71 20.26
CA ASN A 75 -8.59 -8.09 20.30
C ASN A 75 -8.05 -8.30 18.88
N TYR A 76 -6.96 -7.60 18.58
CA TYR A 76 -6.20 -7.78 17.35
C TYR A 76 -4.92 -8.57 17.64
N THR A 77 -4.67 -9.54 16.79
CA THR A 77 -3.47 -10.37 16.88
C THR A 77 -2.24 -9.62 16.39
N ALA A 78 -1.07 -10.12 16.78
CA ALA A 78 0.21 -9.61 16.27
C ALA A 78 0.29 -9.67 14.73
N ALA A 79 -0.31 -10.71 14.11
CA ALA A 79 -0.35 -10.81 12.64
C ALA A 79 -1.20 -9.72 11.99
N GLU A 80 -2.36 -9.40 12.56
CA GLU A 80 -3.25 -8.34 12.06
C GLU A 80 -2.60 -6.96 12.24
N THR A 81 -2.07 -6.70 13.43
CA THR A 81 -1.34 -5.44 13.71
C THR A 81 -0.15 -5.27 12.78
N GLN A 82 0.63 -6.34 12.56
CA GLN A 82 1.77 -6.32 11.66
C GLN A 82 1.36 -6.01 10.21
N TYR A 83 0.26 -6.57 9.73
CA TYR A 83 -0.25 -6.29 8.39
C TYR A 83 -0.51 -4.79 8.21
N TYR A 84 -1.28 -4.16 9.09
CA TYR A 84 -1.59 -2.74 9.01
C TYR A 84 -0.36 -1.85 9.21
N TYR A 85 0.51 -2.23 10.15
CA TYR A 85 1.77 -1.53 10.37
C TYR A 85 2.63 -1.47 9.09
N ILE A 86 2.81 -2.61 8.44
CA ILE A 86 3.62 -2.70 7.22
C ILE A 86 2.96 -1.98 6.06
N ASN A 87 1.64 -2.07 5.91
CA ASN A 87 0.92 -1.31 4.89
C ASN A 87 1.11 0.20 5.05
N ASN A 88 0.95 0.72 6.27
CA ASN A 88 1.14 2.15 6.54
C ASN A 88 2.58 2.59 6.25
N TYR A 89 3.56 1.81 6.70
CA TYR A 89 4.97 2.08 6.42
C TYR A 89 5.26 2.08 4.90
N GLN A 90 4.85 1.03 4.19
CA GLN A 90 5.10 0.92 2.75
C GLN A 90 4.40 2.01 1.95
N SER A 91 3.16 2.32 2.30
CA SER A 91 2.40 3.41 1.67
C SER A 91 3.08 4.75 1.88
N PHE A 92 3.54 5.03 3.09
CA PHE A 92 4.25 6.26 3.39
C PHE A 92 5.55 6.36 2.57
N VAL A 93 6.38 5.32 2.62
CA VAL A 93 7.65 5.28 1.89
C VAL A 93 7.43 5.38 0.38
N SER A 94 6.41 4.73 -0.17
CA SER A 94 6.10 4.79 -1.60
C SER A 94 5.60 6.17 -2.03
N ASN A 95 4.70 6.78 -1.25
CA ASN A 95 4.11 8.08 -1.58
C ASN A 95 5.10 9.23 -1.43
N TYR A 96 6.00 9.12 -0.45
CA TYR A 96 6.92 10.19 -0.08
C TYR A 96 8.40 9.86 -0.37
N TYR A 97 8.66 8.93 -1.27
CA TYR A 97 10.01 8.42 -1.56
C TYR A 97 11.07 9.51 -1.72
N TYR A 98 10.78 10.55 -2.49
CA TYR A 98 11.70 11.66 -2.75
C TYR A 98 11.82 12.64 -1.57
N TYR A 99 10.96 12.53 -0.59
CA TYR A 99 10.88 13.44 0.56
C TYR A 99 11.25 12.78 1.89
N LEU A 100 11.63 11.50 1.89
CA LEU A 100 11.94 10.76 3.12
C LEU A 100 13.03 11.44 3.95
N SER A 101 14.08 11.92 3.30
CA SER A 101 15.16 12.64 3.97
C SER A 101 14.70 14.00 4.54
N TYR A 102 13.75 14.64 3.88
CA TYR A 102 13.13 15.88 4.38
C TYR A 102 12.33 15.63 5.65
N PHE A 103 11.64 14.49 5.74
CA PHE A 103 10.94 14.05 6.94
C PHE A 103 11.87 13.42 8.00
N GLY A 104 13.16 13.34 7.74
CA GLY A 104 14.12 12.72 8.66
C GLY A 104 14.01 11.20 8.76
N LEU A 105 13.32 10.55 7.80
CA LEU A 105 13.18 9.10 7.76
C LEU A 105 14.30 8.46 6.94
N ASP A 106 15.19 7.74 7.61
CA ASP A 106 16.23 6.91 7.01
C ASP A 106 15.81 5.43 7.02
N THR A 107 15.44 4.91 5.85
CA THR A 107 14.96 3.52 5.71
C THR A 107 16.04 2.47 5.95
N SER A 108 17.30 2.87 6.08
CA SER A 108 18.42 1.97 6.40
C SER A 108 18.62 1.76 7.90
N LYS A 109 17.97 2.58 8.73
CA LYS A 109 18.07 2.55 10.19
C LYS A 109 16.83 1.98 10.85
N SER A 110 16.98 1.59 12.12
CA SER A 110 15.86 1.17 12.96
C SER A 110 14.85 2.31 13.13
N LEU A 111 13.57 2.07 12.84
CA LEU A 111 12.49 3.07 13.04
C LEU A 111 12.31 3.46 14.51
N LYS A 112 12.74 2.59 15.46
CA LYS A 112 12.66 2.87 16.90
C LYS A 112 13.71 3.87 17.37
N GLU A 113 14.79 4.01 16.59
CA GLU A 113 15.94 4.86 16.93
C GLU A 113 15.87 6.22 16.23
N GLN A 114 14.81 6.47 15.47
CA GLN A 114 14.62 7.70 14.74
C GLN A 114 13.39 8.43 15.25
N GLU A 115 13.57 9.67 15.68
CA GLU A 115 12.48 10.57 16.02
C GLU A 115 11.64 10.89 14.77
N CYS A 116 10.32 10.89 14.92
CA CYS A 116 9.40 11.17 13.84
C CYS A 116 9.14 12.68 13.72
N ALA A 117 9.56 13.29 12.63
CA ALA A 117 9.30 14.70 12.36
C ALA A 117 7.81 15.03 12.08
N MET A 118 6.93 14.03 12.03
CA MET A 118 5.48 14.20 11.84
C MET A 118 4.72 14.31 13.17
N THR A 119 5.42 14.24 14.31
CA THR A 119 4.85 14.35 15.66
C THR A 119 5.64 15.37 16.47
N ASP A 120 4.97 16.04 17.40
CA ASP A 120 5.60 17.05 18.29
C ASP A 120 5.94 16.47 19.68
N ASP A 121 5.73 15.16 19.89
CA ASP A 121 5.87 14.52 21.20
C ASP A 121 7.17 13.71 21.36
N GLY A 122 8.06 13.74 20.35
CA GLY A 122 9.30 12.99 20.34
C GLY A 122 9.13 11.49 20.08
N SER A 123 7.95 11.07 19.63
CA SER A 123 7.68 9.67 19.24
C SER A 123 8.62 9.22 18.13
N SER A 124 8.92 7.92 18.13
CA SER A 124 9.71 7.33 17.04
C SER A 124 8.86 7.11 15.78
N TRP A 125 9.53 6.93 14.63
CA TRP A 125 8.85 6.48 13.41
C TRP A 125 8.14 5.14 13.59
N TYR A 126 8.65 4.27 14.46
CA TYR A 126 7.98 3.03 14.81
C TYR A 126 6.62 3.30 15.49
N ASP A 127 6.60 4.21 16.48
CA ASP A 127 5.38 4.55 17.21
C ASP A 127 4.37 5.26 16.32
N TYR A 128 4.85 6.15 15.44
CA TYR A 128 4.03 6.81 14.44
C TYR A 128 3.27 5.79 13.55
N PHE A 129 3.99 4.85 12.92
CA PHE A 129 3.34 3.84 12.07
C PHE A 129 2.46 2.87 12.85
N LEU A 130 2.81 2.56 14.10
CA LEU A 130 1.96 1.74 14.95
C LEU A 130 0.66 2.47 15.31
N ASN A 131 0.71 3.76 15.58
CA ASN A 131 -0.46 4.59 15.81
C ASN A 131 -1.35 4.67 14.55
N GLN A 132 -0.77 4.92 13.38
CA GLN A 132 -1.51 4.91 12.11
C GLN A 132 -2.20 3.55 11.86
N ALA A 133 -1.48 2.45 12.11
CA ALA A 133 -2.04 1.11 12.00
C ALA A 133 -3.24 0.91 12.95
N THR A 134 -3.11 1.35 14.20
CA THR A 134 -4.16 1.24 15.22
C THR A 134 -5.39 2.07 14.85
N GLN A 135 -5.21 3.28 14.36
CA GLN A 135 -6.30 4.14 13.87
C GLN A 135 -7.03 3.51 12.67
N GLN A 136 -6.28 2.95 11.71
CA GLN A 136 -6.87 2.27 10.57
C GLN A 136 -7.67 1.02 10.99
N MET A 137 -7.13 0.24 11.92
CA MET A 137 -7.84 -0.92 12.48
C MET A 137 -9.15 -0.50 13.15
N ALA A 138 -9.12 0.55 13.99
CA ALA A 138 -10.29 1.10 14.66
C ALA A 138 -11.35 1.58 13.64
N ALA A 139 -10.94 2.30 12.61
CA ALA A 139 -11.84 2.78 11.57
C ALA A 139 -12.53 1.63 10.82
N ILE A 140 -11.77 0.62 10.36
CA ILE A 140 -12.32 -0.54 9.64
C ILE A 140 -13.25 -1.35 10.56
N GLN A 141 -12.92 -1.50 11.83
CA GLN A 141 -13.79 -2.16 12.81
C GLN A 141 -15.11 -1.42 12.99
N SER A 142 -15.04 -0.11 13.21
CA SER A 142 -16.24 0.73 13.43
C SER A 142 -17.15 0.71 12.21
N LEU A 143 -16.59 0.83 11.01
CA LEU A 143 -17.34 0.75 9.74
C LEU A 143 -17.93 -0.65 9.53
N GLY A 144 -17.16 -1.70 9.80
CA GLY A 144 -17.67 -3.08 9.70
C GLY A 144 -18.78 -3.40 10.71
N LYS A 145 -18.74 -2.78 11.89
CA LYS A 145 -19.83 -2.86 12.87
C LYS A 145 -21.06 -2.12 12.38
N ALA A 146 -20.90 -0.88 11.90
CA ALA A 146 -21.98 -0.08 11.34
C ALA A 146 -22.62 -0.76 10.12
N ALA A 147 -21.85 -1.38 9.25
CA ALA A 147 -22.35 -2.16 8.12
C ALA A 147 -23.26 -3.30 8.57
N LYS A 148 -22.85 -4.05 9.60
CA LYS A 148 -23.66 -5.14 10.16
C LYS A 148 -24.95 -4.64 10.83
N GLU A 149 -24.88 -3.54 11.57
CA GLU A 149 -26.04 -2.90 12.21
C GLU A 149 -27.02 -2.36 11.16
N ALA A 150 -26.54 -1.90 10.01
CA ALA A 150 -27.33 -1.51 8.86
C ALA A 150 -27.90 -2.72 8.06
N GLY A 151 -27.60 -3.96 8.47
CA GLY A 151 -28.08 -5.17 7.79
C GLY A 151 -27.33 -5.49 6.49
N MET A 152 -26.19 -4.86 6.24
CA MET A 152 -25.37 -5.14 5.06
C MET A 152 -24.88 -6.59 5.09
N SER A 153 -25.05 -7.30 4.01
CA SER A 153 -24.59 -8.67 3.82
C SER A 153 -23.60 -8.75 2.65
N TRP A 154 -22.74 -9.75 2.70
CA TRP A 154 -21.79 -10.01 1.61
C TRP A 154 -22.56 -10.36 0.32
N ASP A 155 -22.32 -9.62 -0.76
CA ASP A 155 -22.97 -9.74 -2.06
C ASP A 155 -22.00 -10.07 -3.20
N GLU A 156 -22.51 -10.10 -4.43
CA GLU A 156 -21.74 -10.43 -5.63
C GLU A 156 -20.69 -9.35 -5.95
N SER A 157 -20.98 -8.07 -5.67
CA SER A 157 -20.04 -6.98 -5.94
C SER A 157 -18.85 -7.02 -4.95
N MET A 158 -19.11 -7.27 -3.68
CA MET A 158 -18.07 -7.52 -2.67
C MET A 158 -17.25 -8.77 -2.99
N GLN A 159 -17.89 -9.82 -3.54
CA GLN A 159 -17.18 -11.02 -3.97
C GLN A 159 -16.27 -10.74 -5.16
N ALA A 160 -16.72 -9.95 -6.13
CA ALA A 160 -15.90 -9.53 -7.26
C ALA A 160 -14.67 -8.72 -6.82
N ASP A 161 -14.83 -7.79 -5.88
CA ASP A 161 -13.72 -7.02 -5.32
C ASP A 161 -12.72 -7.91 -4.56
N TYR A 162 -13.24 -8.89 -3.83
CA TYR A 162 -12.39 -9.87 -3.15
C TYR A 162 -11.59 -10.72 -4.16
N ASP A 163 -12.23 -11.21 -5.20
CA ASP A 163 -11.59 -12.03 -6.23
C ASP A 163 -10.52 -11.20 -6.97
N ALA A 164 -10.82 -9.94 -7.29
CA ALA A 164 -9.86 -9.00 -7.88
C ALA A 164 -8.64 -8.74 -6.94
N ALA A 165 -8.88 -8.63 -5.65
CA ALA A 165 -7.78 -8.49 -4.68
C ALA A 165 -6.89 -9.75 -4.62
N MET A 166 -7.48 -10.96 -4.70
CA MET A 166 -6.72 -12.21 -4.74
C MET A 166 -5.95 -12.36 -6.05
N GLU A 167 -6.54 -11.99 -7.18
CA GLU A 167 -5.87 -11.97 -8.49
C GLU A 167 -4.70 -10.97 -8.50
N SER A 168 -4.89 -9.79 -7.93
CA SER A 168 -3.83 -8.78 -7.78
C SER A 168 -2.66 -9.31 -6.94
N LEU A 169 -2.93 -10.03 -5.86
CA LEU A 169 -1.89 -10.66 -5.05
C LEU A 169 -1.13 -11.73 -5.86
N GLN A 170 -1.83 -12.55 -6.65
CA GLN A 170 -1.20 -13.54 -7.52
C GLN A 170 -0.34 -12.86 -8.59
N SER A 171 -0.88 -11.87 -9.29
CA SER A 171 -0.16 -11.10 -10.31
C SER A 171 1.09 -10.42 -9.76
N SER A 172 1.02 -9.89 -8.54
CA SER A 172 2.17 -9.31 -7.84
C SER A 172 3.23 -10.37 -7.54
N THR A 173 2.80 -11.57 -7.14
CA THR A 173 3.70 -12.72 -6.93
C THR A 173 4.43 -13.11 -8.21
N ASP A 174 3.72 -13.22 -9.32
CA ASP A 174 4.26 -13.62 -10.61
C ASP A 174 5.23 -12.55 -11.15
N SER A 175 4.88 -11.29 -11.00
CA SER A 175 5.74 -10.16 -11.36
C SER A 175 7.03 -10.14 -10.55
N TYR A 176 6.94 -10.40 -9.24
CA TYR A 176 8.10 -10.52 -8.37
C TYR A 176 9.00 -11.68 -8.79
N ASN A 177 8.40 -12.86 -9.00
CA ASN A 177 9.13 -14.07 -9.43
C ASN A 177 9.86 -13.83 -10.76
N SER A 178 9.18 -13.23 -11.73
CA SER A 178 9.75 -12.90 -13.04
C SER A 178 10.91 -11.91 -12.92
N SER A 179 10.77 -10.89 -12.07
CA SER A 179 11.79 -9.84 -11.91
C SER A 179 13.02 -10.31 -11.13
N LYS A 180 12.87 -11.31 -10.25
CA LYS A 180 13.93 -11.79 -9.34
C LYS A 180 14.45 -13.18 -9.70
N GLY A 181 13.88 -13.84 -10.70
CA GLY A 181 14.25 -15.22 -11.04
C GLY A 181 13.93 -16.21 -9.91
N THR A 182 12.86 -15.96 -9.16
CA THR A 182 12.42 -16.81 -8.04
C THR A 182 11.16 -17.59 -8.40
N SER A 183 10.74 -18.52 -7.54
CA SER A 183 9.52 -19.32 -7.70
C SER A 183 8.74 -19.38 -6.38
N LEU A 184 8.50 -18.21 -5.76
CA LEU A 184 7.70 -18.14 -4.56
C LEU A 184 6.24 -18.48 -4.85
N SER A 185 5.62 -19.21 -3.95
CA SER A 185 4.15 -19.29 -3.91
C SER A 185 3.57 -17.95 -3.45
N THR A 186 2.29 -17.68 -3.72
CA THR A 186 1.56 -16.51 -3.21
C THR A 186 1.66 -16.38 -1.69
N LYS A 187 1.60 -17.52 -0.97
CA LYS A 187 1.86 -17.55 0.47
C LYS A 187 3.29 -17.11 0.82
N GLY A 188 4.28 -17.56 0.06
CA GLY A 188 5.68 -17.19 0.27
C GLY A 188 5.92 -15.71 0.01
N TYR A 189 5.31 -15.18 -1.05
CA TYR A 189 5.34 -13.76 -1.38
C TYR A 189 4.66 -12.91 -0.30
N LEU A 190 3.48 -13.32 0.18
CA LEU A 190 2.78 -12.65 1.28
C LEU A 190 3.66 -12.57 2.54
N GLN A 191 4.34 -13.67 2.88
CA GLN A 191 5.25 -13.70 4.03
C GLN A 191 6.53 -12.90 3.80
N LEU A 192 6.96 -12.73 2.56
CA LEU A 192 8.07 -11.85 2.21
C LEU A 192 7.69 -10.38 2.45
N ILE A 193 6.49 -9.98 2.06
CA ILE A 193 6.01 -8.60 2.19
C ILE A 193 5.66 -8.26 3.64
N TYR A 194 4.88 -9.10 4.31
CA TYR A 194 4.30 -8.82 5.63
C TYR A 194 4.97 -9.59 6.78
N GLY A 195 5.97 -10.43 6.48
CA GLY A 195 6.62 -11.28 7.47
C GLY A 195 5.83 -12.55 7.82
N LYS A 196 6.48 -13.45 8.57
CA LYS A 196 5.98 -14.81 8.80
C LYS A 196 4.70 -14.90 9.63
N LEU A 197 4.35 -13.87 10.39
CA LEU A 197 3.12 -13.85 11.17
C LEU A 197 1.88 -13.75 10.28
N VAL A 198 1.95 -13.00 9.17
CA VAL A 198 0.83 -12.83 8.25
C VAL A 198 0.73 -14.05 7.34
N ASN A 199 -0.36 -14.79 7.47
CA ASN A 199 -0.68 -15.91 6.59
C ASN A 199 -1.85 -15.57 5.66
N MET A 200 -2.14 -16.46 4.72
CA MET A 200 -3.22 -16.28 3.77
C MET A 200 -4.58 -16.07 4.45
N SER A 201 -4.89 -16.83 5.50
CA SER A 201 -6.17 -16.69 6.22
C SER A 201 -6.30 -15.32 6.91
N THR A 202 -5.22 -14.82 7.54
CA THR A 202 -5.19 -13.47 8.11
C THR A 202 -5.39 -12.42 7.02
N TYR A 203 -4.65 -12.52 5.92
CA TYR A 203 -4.76 -11.59 4.80
C TYR A 203 -6.18 -11.55 4.22
N GLN A 204 -6.77 -12.72 3.93
CA GLN A 204 -8.13 -12.84 3.41
C GLN A 204 -9.17 -12.24 4.35
N LYS A 205 -9.04 -12.47 5.66
CA LYS A 205 -9.92 -11.86 6.68
C LYS A 205 -9.84 -10.34 6.62
N LEU A 206 -8.63 -9.78 6.57
CA LEU A 206 -8.42 -8.34 6.57
C LEU A 206 -8.91 -7.67 5.28
N VAL A 207 -8.69 -8.31 4.13
CA VAL A 207 -9.23 -7.86 2.84
C VAL A 207 -10.77 -7.84 2.87
N LYS A 208 -11.41 -8.89 3.37
CA LYS A 208 -12.88 -8.92 3.49
C LYS A 208 -13.42 -7.83 4.40
N ASN A 209 -12.76 -7.57 5.52
CA ASN A 209 -13.16 -6.50 6.43
C ASN A 209 -13.03 -5.12 5.77
N ALA A 210 -11.97 -4.90 5.02
CA ALA A 210 -11.74 -3.65 4.30
C ALA A 210 -12.78 -3.43 3.18
N ILE A 211 -13.12 -4.48 2.43
CA ILE A 211 -14.16 -4.44 1.39
C ILE A 211 -15.52 -4.10 2.00
N LEU A 212 -15.92 -4.81 3.06
CA LEU A 212 -17.19 -4.52 3.74
C LEU A 212 -17.26 -3.07 4.24
N ALA A 213 -16.19 -2.58 4.85
CA ALA A 213 -16.11 -1.21 5.34
C ALA A 213 -16.20 -0.20 4.17
N GLN A 214 -15.54 -0.47 3.06
CA GLN A 214 -15.57 0.41 1.88
C GLN A 214 -16.94 0.46 1.23
N HIS A 215 -17.61 -0.69 1.05
CA HIS A 215 -18.96 -0.74 0.50
C HIS A 215 -19.95 0.00 1.40
N TYR A 216 -19.83 -0.14 2.72
CA TYR A 216 -20.68 0.62 3.65
C TYR A 216 -20.47 2.14 3.51
N VAL A 217 -19.24 2.60 3.37
CA VAL A 217 -18.94 4.03 3.15
C VAL A 217 -19.53 4.50 1.83
N ASN A 218 -19.42 3.73 0.76
CA ASN A 218 -19.96 4.08 -0.55
C ASN A 218 -21.50 4.18 -0.49
N ASP A 219 -22.19 3.17 0.06
CA ASP A 219 -23.64 3.17 0.21
C ASP A 219 -24.12 4.35 1.08
N TYR A 220 -23.39 4.64 2.16
CA TYR A 220 -23.69 5.79 3.00
C TYR A 220 -23.54 7.10 2.23
N GLN A 221 -22.46 7.28 1.48
CA GLN A 221 -22.23 8.46 0.65
C GLN A 221 -23.32 8.64 -0.42
N ASP A 222 -23.70 7.56 -1.08
CA ASP A 222 -24.74 7.56 -2.11
C ASP A 222 -26.13 7.86 -1.51
N SER A 223 -26.34 7.53 -0.23
CA SER A 223 -27.58 7.86 0.50
C SER A 223 -27.70 9.33 0.91
N LEU A 224 -26.60 10.08 0.89
CA LEU A 224 -26.59 11.49 1.27
C LEU A 224 -27.28 12.32 0.16
N THR A 225 -28.38 12.97 0.53
CA THR A 225 -29.08 13.93 -0.33
C THR A 225 -28.83 15.34 0.20
N TYR A 226 -28.27 16.19 -0.65
CA TYR A 226 -28.07 17.61 -0.32
C TYR A 226 -29.18 18.44 -0.92
N THR A 227 -29.72 19.36 -0.14
CA THR A 227 -30.61 20.40 -0.66
C THR A 227 -29.80 21.51 -1.31
N THR A 228 -30.40 22.26 -2.25
CA THR A 228 -29.72 23.38 -2.95
C THR A 228 -29.14 24.39 -1.95
N ASP A 229 -29.86 24.63 -0.82
CA ASP A 229 -29.41 25.56 0.23
C ASP A 229 -28.23 25.05 1.07
N GLN A 230 -27.83 23.78 0.92
CA GLN A 230 -26.67 23.18 1.61
C GLN A 230 -25.42 23.16 0.70
N LEU A 231 -25.58 23.51 -0.59
CA LEU A 231 -24.52 23.52 -1.60
C LEU A 231 -24.00 24.94 -1.89
N ASP A 232 -24.71 25.99 -1.42
CA ASP A 232 -24.33 27.41 -1.43
C ASP A 232 -23.64 27.79 -0.11
#